data_be20b2792e7692524e3165d54024a466
#
_entry.id   be20b2792e7692524e3165d54024a466
#
_cell.length_a   1.000
_cell.length_b   1.000
_cell.length_c   1.000
_cell.angle_alpha   90.00
_cell.angle_beta   90.00
_cell.angle_gamma   90.00
#
_symmetry.space_group_name_H-M   'P 1'
#
loop_
_entity.id
_entity.type
_entity.pdbx_description
1 polymer ?
#
loop_
_entity_poly.entity_id
_entity_poly.type
_entity_poly.pdbx_seq_one_letter_code
_entity_poly.pdbx_strand_id
1 'polypeptide(L)'
;MRGIANADLALLYKVFGIDAELMIDHAWGRESCLMEDIKSYRSRGHSVSFSQILPRDYEYEEAAVVMAEMAIHGCLELYKRHVITNKVWIGVGYSRHEMLPAAQGSIKLPCATQLSSIIEPAVKQKYREIVAFGVPIRNLAIAFCDTRDEGCEGYDLFTDWAKVDKEKTAERAVLEIRDRFGKNAVLRGANLLNAGTQRERNTFIGGHRAGYDDERKPC
;
A
#
# COMPACT_ATOMS: atom_id res chain seq x y z
N MET A 1 18.53 -23.66 -2.25
CA MET A 1 17.51 -24.69 -2.53
C MET A 1 18.01 -26.12 -2.28
N ARG A 2 19.12 -26.60 -2.86
CA ARG A 2 19.61 -27.99 -2.68
C ARG A 2 19.78 -28.41 -1.20
N GLY A 3 20.22 -27.50 -0.31
CA GLY A 3 20.35 -27.78 1.12
C GLY A 3 19.00 -28.01 1.80
N ILE A 4 17.96 -27.26 1.42
CA ILE A 4 16.58 -27.42 1.95
C ILE A 4 15.97 -28.74 1.44
N ALA A 5 16.15 -29.03 0.14
CA ALA A 5 15.63 -30.26 -0.49
C ALA A 5 16.15 -31.54 0.17
N ASN A 6 17.36 -31.52 0.70
CA ASN A 6 18.00 -32.68 1.34
C ASN A 6 18.15 -32.57 2.86
N ALA A 7 17.52 -31.57 3.48
CA ALA A 7 17.59 -31.39 4.93
C ALA A 7 16.68 -32.40 5.65
N ASP A 8 17.03 -32.69 6.91
CA ASP A 8 16.17 -33.50 7.75
C ASP A 8 14.81 -32.80 7.97
N LEU A 9 13.75 -33.50 7.63
CA LEU A 9 12.38 -33.03 7.75
C LEU A 9 12.05 -32.61 9.19
N ALA A 10 12.46 -33.41 10.18
CA ALA A 10 12.20 -33.10 11.59
C ALA A 10 12.87 -31.81 12.04
N LEU A 11 14.07 -31.52 11.55
CA LEU A 11 14.76 -30.28 11.83
C LEU A 11 14.03 -29.08 11.18
N LEU A 12 13.57 -29.22 9.96
CA LEU A 12 12.82 -28.16 9.26
C LEU A 12 11.48 -27.88 9.92
N TYR A 13 10.76 -28.90 10.35
CA TYR A 13 9.51 -28.71 11.13
C TYR A 13 9.75 -28.01 12.45
N LYS A 14 10.85 -28.31 13.13
CA LYS A 14 11.21 -27.65 14.39
C LYS A 14 11.48 -26.15 14.21
N VAL A 15 12.04 -25.75 13.06
CA VAL A 15 12.42 -24.35 12.79
C VAL A 15 11.30 -23.57 12.12
N PHE A 16 10.59 -24.18 11.15
CA PHE A 16 9.63 -23.50 10.28
C PHE A 16 8.16 -23.97 10.46
N GLY A 17 7.93 -24.96 11.34
CA GLY A 17 6.56 -25.47 11.54
C GLY A 17 5.98 -26.07 10.24
N ILE A 18 4.72 -25.84 10.01
CA ILE A 18 3.96 -26.34 8.85
C ILE A 18 4.51 -25.83 7.51
N ASP A 19 5.18 -24.69 7.49
CA ASP A 19 5.77 -24.10 6.28
C ASP A 19 6.95 -24.95 5.76
N ALA A 20 7.48 -25.89 6.56
CA ALA A 20 8.56 -26.78 6.15
C ALA A 20 8.20 -27.63 4.94
N GLU A 21 6.97 -28.13 4.84
CA GLU A 21 6.49 -28.93 3.70
C GLU A 21 6.54 -28.12 2.41
N LEU A 22 5.99 -26.92 2.46
CA LEU A 22 5.97 -26.00 1.33
C LEU A 22 7.38 -25.65 0.86
N MET A 23 8.29 -25.40 1.81
CA MET A 23 9.70 -25.12 1.49
C MET A 23 10.40 -26.28 0.82
N ILE A 24 10.14 -27.51 1.24
CA ILE A 24 10.71 -28.72 0.65
C ILE A 24 10.14 -28.94 -0.75
N ASP A 25 8.84 -28.85 -0.93
CA ASP A 25 8.19 -29.01 -2.23
C ASP A 25 8.72 -28.00 -3.24
N HIS A 26 8.79 -26.72 -2.87
CA HIS A 26 9.39 -25.69 -3.71
C HIS A 26 10.88 -25.94 -3.99
N ALA A 27 11.64 -26.48 -3.02
CA ALA A 27 13.03 -26.81 -3.22
C ALA A 27 13.24 -27.93 -4.22
N TRP A 28 12.25 -28.83 -4.35
CA TRP A 28 12.18 -29.91 -5.36
C TRP A 28 11.48 -29.44 -6.67
N GLY A 29 11.06 -28.19 -6.76
CA GLY A 29 10.35 -27.66 -7.93
C GLY A 29 8.89 -28.15 -8.03
N ARG A 30 8.31 -28.58 -6.92
CA ARG A 30 6.91 -28.98 -6.84
C ARG A 30 6.08 -27.77 -6.42
N GLU A 31 5.02 -27.47 -7.19
CA GLU A 31 4.07 -26.42 -6.87
C GLU A 31 2.67 -27.02 -6.99
N SER A 32 1.95 -27.05 -5.88
CA SER A 32 0.58 -27.56 -5.83
C SER A 32 -0.47 -26.50 -6.13
N CYS A 33 -0.09 -25.21 -6.02
CA CYS A 33 -1.00 -24.09 -6.28
C CYS A 33 -1.10 -23.81 -7.79
N LEU A 34 -2.29 -23.92 -8.32
CA LEU A 34 -2.58 -23.61 -9.72
C LEU A 34 -2.95 -22.14 -9.90
N MET A 35 -2.81 -21.62 -11.12
CA MET A 35 -3.24 -20.27 -11.46
C MET A 35 -4.72 -20.02 -11.23
N GLU A 36 -5.54 -21.06 -11.30
CA GLU A 36 -6.97 -21.02 -10.98
C GLU A 36 -7.19 -20.79 -9.48
N ASP A 37 -6.41 -21.44 -8.63
CA ASP A 37 -6.48 -21.29 -7.18
C ASP A 37 -6.14 -19.86 -6.78
N ILE A 38 -5.09 -19.28 -7.40
CA ILE A 38 -4.70 -17.88 -7.19
C ILE A 38 -5.82 -16.91 -7.62
N LYS A 39 -6.45 -17.16 -8.78
CA LYS A 39 -7.52 -16.32 -9.30
C LYS A 39 -8.81 -16.42 -8.47
N SER A 40 -9.11 -17.60 -7.94
CA SER A 40 -10.30 -17.86 -7.12
C SER A 40 -10.11 -17.45 -5.65
N TYR A 41 -8.85 -17.29 -5.21
CA TYR A 41 -8.55 -16.94 -3.82
C TYR A 41 -9.19 -15.62 -3.41
N ARG A 42 -9.95 -15.66 -2.33
CA ARG A 42 -10.50 -14.47 -1.66
C ARG A 42 -9.79 -14.31 -0.33
N SER A 43 -9.05 -13.21 -0.20
CA SER A 43 -8.39 -12.89 1.07
C SER A 43 -9.44 -12.71 2.17
N ARG A 44 -9.21 -13.38 3.31
CA ARG A 44 -10.01 -13.17 4.54
C ARG A 44 -9.44 -12.03 5.39
N GLY A 45 -8.39 -11.37 4.93
CA GLY A 45 -7.75 -10.27 5.64
C GLY A 45 -8.63 -9.01 5.63
N HIS A 46 -8.79 -8.41 6.79
CA HIS A 46 -9.53 -7.17 7.00
C HIS A 46 -8.59 -5.96 6.96
N SER A 47 -7.62 -5.96 6.06
CA SER A 47 -6.69 -4.84 5.89
C SER A 47 -6.19 -4.69 4.45
N VAL A 48 -5.86 -3.46 4.08
CA VAL A 48 -5.20 -3.11 2.82
C VAL A 48 -3.93 -2.36 3.18
N SER A 49 -2.77 -2.85 2.73
CA SER A 49 -1.49 -2.25 3.10
C SER A 49 -0.56 -2.07 1.91
N PHE A 50 0.26 -1.05 1.99
CA PHE A 50 1.28 -0.72 1.01
C PHE A 50 2.56 -0.34 1.72
N SER A 51 3.68 -0.72 1.15
CA SER A 51 5.00 -0.25 1.59
C SER A 51 5.89 0.03 0.39
N GLN A 52 6.87 0.89 0.58
CA GLN A 52 7.89 1.14 -0.42
C GLN A 52 9.22 1.52 0.24
N ILE A 53 10.30 1.03 -0.35
CA ILE A 53 11.63 1.54 -0.13
C ILE A 53 11.83 2.68 -1.13
N LEU A 54 12.21 3.84 -0.63
CA LEU A 54 12.46 5.02 -1.46
C LEU A 54 13.74 4.83 -2.30
N PRO A 55 13.83 5.39 -3.51
CA PRO A 55 14.99 5.20 -4.38
C PRO A 55 16.29 5.77 -3.81
N ARG A 56 16.19 6.79 -2.97
CA ARG A 56 17.27 7.43 -2.21
C ARG A 56 16.79 7.76 -0.81
N ASP A 57 17.64 8.29 0.01
CA ASP A 57 17.23 8.92 1.26
C ASP A 57 16.47 10.21 0.96
N TYR A 58 15.29 10.37 1.57
CA TYR A 58 14.39 11.50 1.40
C TYR A 58 14.43 12.39 2.63
N GLU A 59 14.33 13.68 2.40
CA GLU A 59 14.12 14.66 3.45
C GLU A 59 12.68 14.60 3.98
N TYR A 60 12.44 15.18 5.15
CA TYR A 60 11.15 15.15 5.84
C TYR A 60 9.97 15.56 4.94
N GLU A 61 10.09 16.69 4.22
CA GLU A 61 9.02 17.21 3.36
C GLU A 61 8.84 16.36 2.08
N GLU A 62 9.91 15.83 1.53
CA GLU A 62 9.85 14.93 0.38
C GLU A 62 9.10 13.64 0.73
N ALA A 63 9.43 13.04 1.87
CA ALA A 63 8.77 11.83 2.35
C ALA A 63 7.30 12.07 2.72
N ALA A 64 6.95 13.27 3.21
CA ALA A 64 5.58 13.67 3.49
C ALA A 64 4.73 13.69 2.20
N VAL A 65 5.28 14.16 1.07
CA VAL A 65 4.61 14.11 -0.24
C VAL A 65 4.29 12.66 -0.62
N VAL A 66 5.27 11.77 -0.50
CA VAL A 66 5.09 10.35 -0.84
C VAL A 66 4.09 9.66 0.10
N MET A 67 4.11 9.97 1.39
CA MET A 67 3.13 9.43 2.34
C MET A 67 1.70 9.87 1.97
N ALA A 68 1.52 11.13 1.55
CA ALA A 68 0.22 11.61 1.06
C ALA A 68 -0.22 10.90 -0.23
N GLU A 69 0.71 10.66 -1.18
CA GLU A 69 0.44 9.84 -2.37
C GLU A 69 -0.04 8.43 -2.01
N MET A 70 0.63 7.79 -1.04
CA MET A 70 0.27 6.46 -0.56
C MET A 70 -1.11 6.44 0.11
N ALA A 71 -1.46 7.47 0.87
CA ALA A 71 -2.78 7.60 1.50
C ALA A 71 -3.88 7.71 0.44
N ILE A 72 -3.69 8.56 -0.56
CA ILE A 72 -4.64 8.76 -1.67
C ILE A 72 -4.78 7.49 -2.51
N HIS A 73 -3.66 6.85 -2.84
CA HIS A 73 -3.67 5.57 -3.56
C HIS A 73 -4.44 4.50 -2.78
N GLY A 74 -4.24 4.45 -1.47
CA GLY A 74 -4.97 3.52 -0.60
C GLY A 74 -6.47 3.78 -0.59
N CYS A 75 -6.90 5.05 -0.58
CA CYS A 75 -8.32 5.39 -0.71
C CYS A 75 -8.91 4.85 -2.02
N LEU A 76 -8.22 5.01 -3.15
CA LEU A 76 -8.64 4.45 -4.43
C LEU A 76 -8.74 2.92 -4.41
N GLU A 77 -7.81 2.24 -3.72
CA GLU A 77 -7.88 0.78 -3.56
C GLU A 77 -9.04 0.35 -2.65
N LEU A 78 -9.40 1.14 -1.63
CA LEU A 78 -10.60 0.90 -0.83
C LEU A 78 -11.86 1.02 -1.70
N TYR A 79 -11.97 2.06 -2.54
CA TYR A 79 -13.07 2.20 -3.51
C TYR A 79 -13.14 1.02 -4.48
N LYS A 80 -12.01 0.59 -5.03
CA LYS A 80 -11.94 -0.53 -5.96
C LYS A 80 -12.41 -1.84 -5.34
N ARG A 81 -12.17 -2.02 -4.03
CA ARG A 81 -12.55 -3.22 -3.28
C ARG A 81 -13.93 -3.12 -2.62
N HIS A 82 -14.61 -1.97 -2.75
CA HIS A 82 -15.88 -1.69 -2.09
C HIS A 82 -15.81 -1.85 -0.56
N VAL A 83 -14.73 -1.39 0.05
CA VAL A 83 -14.51 -1.45 1.51
C VAL A 83 -14.18 -0.09 2.08
N ILE A 84 -14.51 0.08 3.36
CA ILE A 84 -14.24 1.27 4.18
C ILE A 84 -13.36 0.89 5.37
N THR A 85 -12.68 1.85 5.97
CA THR A 85 -11.85 1.66 7.16
C THR A 85 -12.16 2.71 8.23
N ASN A 86 -11.99 2.37 9.49
CA ASN A 86 -12.03 3.31 10.60
C ASN A 86 -10.67 3.50 11.29
N LYS A 87 -9.62 2.80 10.80
CA LYS A 87 -8.30 2.83 11.40
C LYS A 87 -7.21 2.77 10.32
N VAL A 88 -6.29 3.72 10.38
CA VAL A 88 -5.11 3.75 9.52
C VAL A 88 -3.86 3.64 10.39
N TRP A 89 -2.90 2.87 9.95
CA TRP A 89 -1.56 2.80 10.56
C TRP A 89 -0.53 3.30 9.54
N ILE A 90 0.45 4.04 10.04
CA ILE A 90 1.59 4.49 9.24
C ILE A 90 2.91 4.10 9.90
N GLY A 91 3.91 3.81 9.09
CA GLY A 91 5.27 3.51 9.52
C GLY A 91 6.29 4.21 8.62
N VAL A 92 7.33 4.74 9.25
CA VAL A 92 8.42 5.47 8.60
C VAL A 92 9.74 4.91 9.08
N GLY A 93 10.51 4.34 8.16
CA GLY A 93 11.85 3.83 8.43
C GLY A 93 12.91 4.83 7.99
N TYR A 94 13.84 5.12 8.88
CA TYR A 94 14.97 6.02 8.62
C TYR A 94 16.09 5.33 7.83
N SER A 95 17.04 6.09 7.33
CA SER A 95 18.22 5.56 6.67
C SER A 95 18.98 4.60 7.60
N ARG A 96 19.63 3.59 7.03
CA ARG A 96 20.40 2.59 7.80
C ARG A 96 21.57 3.18 8.59
N HIS A 97 22.02 4.36 8.20
CA HIS A 97 23.09 5.09 8.91
C HIS A 97 22.60 5.76 10.19
N GLU A 98 21.29 5.92 10.32
CA GLU A 98 20.65 6.50 11.49
C GLU A 98 20.28 5.39 12.48
N MET A 99 20.81 5.44 13.69
CA MET A 99 20.51 4.44 14.74
C MET A 99 19.18 4.75 15.44
N LEU A 100 18.19 5.22 14.69
CA LEU A 100 16.84 5.54 15.21
C LEU A 100 15.86 4.41 14.91
N PRO A 101 15.01 4.04 15.88
CA PRO A 101 13.92 3.11 15.61
C PRO A 101 12.93 3.72 14.62
N ALA A 102 12.28 2.87 13.83
CA ALA A 102 11.24 3.31 12.91
C ALA A 102 10.10 4.02 13.66
N ALA A 103 9.67 5.17 13.15
CA ALA A 103 8.49 5.87 13.64
C ALA A 103 7.23 5.16 13.15
N GLN A 104 6.27 4.93 14.05
CA GLN A 104 5.01 4.30 13.70
C GLN A 104 3.86 4.80 14.54
N GLY A 105 2.67 4.79 13.97
CA GLY A 105 1.49 5.23 14.71
C GLY A 105 0.19 4.82 14.05
N SER A 106 -0.84 4.66 14.87
CA SER A 106 -2.21 4.39 14.44
C SER A 106 -3.06 5.63 14.53
N ILE A 107 -3.99 5.75 13.62
CA ILE A 107 -4.96 6.83 13.49
C ILE A 107 -6.35 6.20 13.58
N LYS A 108 -7.14 6.62 14.55
CA LYS A 108 -8.57 6.30 14.60
C LYS A 108 -9.32 7.40 13.86
N LEU A 109 -10.05 7.04 12.82
CA LEU A 109 -10.86 7.99 12.06
C LEU A 109 -12.18 8.29 12.80
N PRO A 110 -12.79 9.46 12.57
CA PRO A 110 -14.05 9.83 13.20
C PRO A 110 -15.21 8.91 12.79
N CYS A 111 -15.16 8.39 11.57
CA CYS A 111 -16.12 7.43 11.03
C CYS A 111 -15.41 6.40 10.15
N ALA A 112 -16.08 5.29 9.87
CA ALA A 112 -15.61 4.34 8.88
C ALA A 112 -15.83 4.94 7.49
N THR A 113 -14.76 5.07 6.70
CA THR A 113 -14.80 5.79 5.43
C THR A 113 -13.70 5.33 4.47
N GLN A 114 -13.82 5.72 3.22
CA GLN A 114 -12.81 5.60 2.16
C GLN A 114 -12.46 6.98 1.56
N LEU A 115 -13.06 8.06 2.10
CA LEU A 115 -12.90 9.41 1.58
C LEU A 115 -11.47 9.93 1.77
N SER A 116 -10.85 10.34 0.68
CA SER A 116 -9.50 10.92 0.72
C SER A 116 -9.47 12.24 1.48
N SER A 117 -10.57 13.02 1.47
CA SER A 117 -10.72 14.28 2.20
C SER A 117 -10.67 14.12 3.73
N ILE A 118 -10.94 12.92 4.26
CA ILE A 118 -10.85 12.61 5.70
C ILE A 118 -9.52 11.93 6.01
N ILE A 119 -9.13 10.94 5.21
CA ILE A 119 -7.97 10.08 5.47
C ILE A 119 -6.65 10.83 5.28
N GLU A 120 -6.49 11.56 4.17
CA GLU A 120 -5.24 12.25 3.85
C GLU A 120 -4.82 13.28 4.90
N PRO A 121 -5.70 14.20 5.38
CA PRO A 121 -5.34 15.14 6.45
C PRO A 121 -4.97 14.43 7.76
N ALA A 122 -5.68 13.36 8.13
CA ALA A 122 -5.39 12.58 9.33
C ALA A 122 -4.01 11.90 9.26
N VAL A 123 -3.65 11.36 8.07
CA VAL A 123 -2.32 10.78 7.81
C VAL A 123 -1.24 11.85 7.90
N LYS A 124 -1.45 13.02 7.27
CA LYS A 124 -0.50 14.15 7.33
C LYS A 124 -0.28 14.65 8.76
N GLN A 125 -1.36 14.74 9.55
CA GLN A 125 -1.25 15.13 10.95
C GLN A 125 -0.43 14.10 11.73
N LYS A 126 -0.75 12.80 11.60
CA LYS A 126 -0.01 11.74 12.30
C LYS A 126 1.46 11.70 11.88
N TYR A 127 1.77 11.89 10.61
CA TYR A 127 3.14 11.98 10.12
C TYR A 127 3.92 13.08 10.86
N ARG A 128 3.35 14.29 10.99
CA ARG A 128 3.97 15.42 11.71
C ARG A 128 4.19 15.13 13.19
N GLU A 129 3.31 14.32 13.80
CA GLU A 129 3.40 13.98 15.23
C GLU A 129 4.52 12.98 15.53
N ILE A 130 4.79 12.03 14.64
CA ILE A 130 5.65 10.89 14.96
C ILE A 130 7.01 10.91 14.26
N VAL A 131 7.13 11.61 13.12
CA VAL A 131 8.35 11.56 12.30
C VAL A 131 9.37 12.61 12.78
N ALA A 132 10.60 12.18 13.01
CA ALA A 132 11.68 13.05 13.40
C ALA A 132 12.08 13.97 12.24
N PHE A 133 12.15 15.28 12.51
CA PHE A 133 12.60 16.27 11.54
C PHE A 133 14.12 16.23 11.38
N GLY A 134 14.60 16.42 10.14
CA GLY A 134 16.04 16.47 9.85
C GLY A 134 16.74 15.11 9.81
N VAL A 135 15.99 14.00 9.86
CA VAL A 135 16.52 12.64 9.78
C VAL A 135 16.15 12.04 8.42
N PRO A 136 17.13 11.52 7.65
CA PRO A 136 16.89 10.92 6.35
C PRO A 136 15.97 9.71 6.42
N ILE A 137 14.95 9.66 5.53
CA ILE A 137 13.91 8.65 5.49
C ILE A 137 14.14 7.73 4.29
N ARG A 138 14.05 6.41 4.52
CA ARG A 138 14.29 5.39 3.49
C ARG A 138 13.11 4.49 3.19
N ASN A 139 12.18 4.33 4.11
CA ASN A 139 11.05 3.42 3.98
C ASN A 139 9.76 4.06 4.47
N LEU A 140 8.67 3.84 3.72
CA LEU A 140 7.34 4.28 4.09
C LEU A 140 6.38 3.11 4.00
N ALA A 141 5.46 3.03 4.96
CA ALA A 141 4.40 2.04 5.00
C ALA A 141 3.09 2.66 5.47
N ILE A 142 1.98 2.20 4.92
CA ILE A 142 0.63 2.56 5.33
C ILE A 142 -0.26 1.33 5.30
N ALA A 143 -1.15 1.19 6.28
CA ALA A 143 -2.13 0.12 6.33
C ALA A 143 -3.50 0.67 6.74
N PHE A 144 -4.51 0.31 5.99
CA PHE A 144 -5.92 0.56 6.25
C PHE A 144 -6.46 -0.68 6.95
N CYS A 145 -6.67 -0.58 8.26
CA CYS A 145 -7.02 -1.70 9.14
C CYS A 145 -8.52 -1.78 9.35
N ASP A 146 -8.98 -2.93 9.87
CA ASP A 146 -10.37 -3.14 10.25
C ASP A 146 -11.34 -2.79 9.10
N THR A 147 -10.96 -3.19 7.87
CA THR A 147 -11.79 -2.95 6.69
C THR A 147 -13.08 -3.74 6.75
N ARG A 148 -14.17 -3.12 6.33
CA ARG A 148 -15.53 -3.69 6.25
C ARG A 148 -16.20 -3.25 4.95
N ASP A 149 -17.26 -3.93 4.57
CA ASP A 149 -17.98 -3.62 3.33
C ASP A 149 -18.52 -2.19 3.31
N GLU A 150 -18.53 -1.58 2.11
CA GLU A 150 -19.16 -0.29 1.84
C GLU A 150 -20.66 -0.37 2.19
N GLY A 151 -21.22 0.69 2.76
CA GLY A 151 -22.60 0.73 3.25
C GLY A 151 -22.73 0.65 4.77
N CYS A 152 -21.62 0.35 5.47
CA CYS A 152 -21.55 0.37 6.94
C CYS A 152 -20.90 1.65 7.47
N GLU A 153 -20.99 2.76 6.73
CA GLU A 153 -20.44 4.05 7.14
C GLU A 153 -21.23 4.62 8.32
N GLY A 154 -20.52 5.02 9.36
CA GLY A 154 -21.11 5.65 10.54
C GLY A 154 -20.99 7.18 10.49
N TYR A 155 -21.50 7.82 9.43
CA TYR A 155 -21.52 9.28 9.35
C TYR A 155 -22.50 9.87 10.38
N ASP A 156 -22.17 11.06 10.86
CA ASP A 156 -23.02 11.77 11.82
C ASP A 156 -24.13 12.59 11.13
N LEU A 157 -25.00 13.19 11.96
CA LEU A 157 -26.12 14.03 11.48
C LEU A 157 -25.65 15.34 10.83
N PHE A 158 -24.41 15.75 11.04
CA PHE A 158 -23.83 16.98 10.52
C PHE A 158 -23.01 16.75 9.24
N THR A 159 -22.97 15.51 8.76
CA THR A 159 -22.22 15.17 7.54
C THR A 159 -22.89 15.82 6.33
N ASP A 160 -22.10 16.55 5.55
CA ASP A 160 -22.52 17.09 4.26
C ASP A 160 -22.56 15.98 3.20
N TRP A 161 -23.73 15.35 3.08
CA TRP A 161 -23.96 14.25 2.16
C TRP A 161 -23.73 14.62 0.70
N ALA A 162 -24.05 15.85 0.30
CA ALA A 162 -23.81 16.30 -1.07
C ALA A 162 -22.31 16.31 -1.41
N LYS A 163 -21.49 16.71 -0.44
CA LYS A 163 -20.01 16.67 -0.59
C LYS A 163 -19.47 15.25 -0.62
N VAL A 164 -19.97 14.36 0.23
CA VAL A 164 -19.59 12.94 0.26
C VAL A 164 -19.92 12.27 -1.07
N ASP A 165 -21.15 12.43 -1.58
CA ASP A 165 -21.57 11.82 -2.84
C ASP A 165 -20.79 12.36 -4.04
N LYS A 166 -20.49 13.66 -4.04
CA LYS A 166 -19.65 14.27 -5.07
C LYS A 166 -18.24 13.69 -5.08
N GLU A 167 -17.63 13.52 -3.92
CA GLU A 167 -16.31 12.91 -3.80
C GLU A 167 -16.32 11.43 -4.24
N LYS A 168 -17.28 10.64 -3.75
CA LYS A 168 -17.46 9.24 -4.17
C LYS A 168 -17.63 9.12 -5.69
N THR A 169 -18.43 9.97 -6.28
CA THR A 169 -18.66 9.99 -7.74
C THR A 169 -17.37 10.32 -8.50
N ALA A 170 -16.63 11.33 -8.04
CA ALA A 170 -15.37 11.73 -8.65
C ALA A 170 -14.31 10.61 -8.57
N GLU A 171 -14.17 9.96 -7.42
CA GLU A 171 -13.18 8.88 -7.26
C GLU A 171 -13.55 7.63 -8.10
N ARG A 172 -14.83 7.31 -8.24
CA ARG A 172 -15.29 6.24 -9.16
C ARG A 172 -14.98 6.59 -10.62
N ALA A 173 -15.23 7.82 -11.04
CA ALA A 173 -14.87 8.27 -12.39
C ALA A 173 -13.36 8.19 -12.63
N VAL A 174 -12.52 8.55 -11.64
CA VAL A 174 -11.06 8.39 -11.72
C VAL A 174 -10.67 6.92 -11.91
N LEU A 175 -11.31 5.99 -11.17
CA LEU A 175 -11.05 4.56 -11.33
C LEU A 175 -11.42 4.07 -12.74
N GLU A 176 -12.60 4.43 -13.25
CA GLU A 176 -13.05 4.06 -14.60
C GLU A 176 -12.09 4.57 -15.68
N ILE A 177 -11.61 5.82 -15.57
CA ILE A 177 -10.64 6.39 -16.50
C ILE A 177 -9.31 5.62 -16.42
N ARG A 178 -8.83 5.31 -15.21
CA ARG A 178 -7.59 4.56 -15.02
C ARG A 178 -7.67 3.12 -15.52
N ASP A 179 -8.82 2.47 -15.40
CA ASP A 179 -9.02 1.11 -15.91
C ASP A 179 -9.04 1.09 -17.45
N ARG A 180 -9.56 2.14 -18.11
CA ARG A 180 -9.61 2.23 -19.58
C ARG A 180 -8.31 2.73 -20.20
N PHE A 181 -7.64 3.69 -19.59
CA PHE A 181 -6.53 4.45 -20.20
C PHE A 181 -5.20 4.27 -19.44
N GLY A 182 -5.19 3.45 -18.38
CA GLY A 182 -4.02 3.18 -17.55
C GLY A 182 -3.92 4.08 -16.32
N LYS A 183 -3.16 3.62 -15.35
CA LYS A 183 -3.06 4.24 -14.00
C LYS A 183 -2.54 5.68 -14.01
N ASN A 184 -1.79 6.07 -15.06
CA ASN A 184 -1.23 7.41 -15.21
C ASN A 184 -2.12 8.37 -16.03
N ALA A 185 -3.31 7.94 -16.51
CA ALA A 185 -4.23 8.78 -17.27
C ALA A 185 -4.77 9.95 -16.44
N VAL A 186 -4.95 9.76 -15.13
CA VAL A 186 -5.33 10.83 -14.18
C VAL A 186 -4.36 10.83 -13.02
N LEU A 187 -3.66 11.95 -12.84
CA LEU A 187 -2.72 12.18 -11.74
C LEU A 187 -3.14 13.43 -10.95
N ARG A 188 -2.87 13.44 -9.66
CA ARG A 188 -2.98 14.67 -8.85
C ARG A 188 -1.72 15.52 -9.05
N GLY A 189 -1.82 16.85 -8.92
CA GLY A 189 -0.68 17.74 -9.10
C GLY A 189 0.53 17.38 -8.22
N ALA A 190 0.30 16.87 -7.00
CA ALA A 190 1.35 16.40 -6.11
C ALA A 190 2.20 15.25 -6.71
N ASN A 191 1.61 14.40 -7.57
CA ASN A 191 2.34 13.31 -8.25
C ASN A 191 3.36 13.80 -9.29
N LEU A 192 3.35 15.08 -9.62
CA LEU A 192 4.27 15.70 -10.56
C LEU A 192 5.44 16.41 -9.85
N LEU A 193 5.44 16.46 -8.52
CA LEU A 193 6.55 16.96 -7.74
C LEU A 193 7.77 16.04 -7.87
N ASN A 194 8.97 16.58 -7.75
CA ASN A 194 10.22 15.83 -7.85
C ASN A 194 10.34 14.71 -6.80
N ALA A 195 9.70 14.88 -5.64
CA ALA A 195 9.63 13.89 -4.59
C ALA A 195 8.60 12.78 -4.85
N GLY A 196 7.62 13.01 -5.75
CA GLY A 196 6.54 12.07 -6.04
C GLY A 196 7.05 10.77 -6.66
N THR A 197 6.55 9.64 -6.17
CA THR A 197 6.92 8.30 -6.65
C THR A 197 5.78 7.59 -7.37
N GLN A 198 4.55 8.05 -7.21
CA GLN A 198 3.35 7.35 -7.68
C GLN A 198 3.32 7.14 -9.19
N ARG A 199 3.78 8.13 -9.97
CA ARG A 199 3.81 8.04 -11.44
C ARG A 199 4.69 6.89 -11.92
N GLU A 200 5.89 6.73 -11.33
CA GLU A 200 6.80 5.63 -11.65
C GLU A 200 6.26 4.30 -11.13
N ARG A 201 5.76 4.26 -9.91
CA ARG A 201 5.18 3.05 -9.29
C ARG A 201 3.98 2.49 -10.06
N ASN A 202 3.20 3.34 -10.71
CA ASN A 202 2.09 2.91 -11.55
C ASN A 202 2.52 2.05 -12.74
N THR A 203 3.80 2.10 -13.14
CA THR A 203 4.38 1.28 -14.21
C THR A 203 4.91 -0.07 -13.71
N PHE A 204 4.97 -0.28 -12.38
CA PHE A 204 5.50 -1.51 -11.80
C PHE A 204 4.44 -2.62 -11.78
N ILE A 205 4.92 -3.87 -11.91
CA ILE A 205 4.11 -5.07 -11.74
C ILE A 205 4.47 -5.67 -10.38
N GLY A 206 3.47 -5.75 -9.47
CA GLY A 206 3.70 -6.31 -8.12
C GLY A 206 4.73 -5.53 -7.28
N GLY A 207 4.95 -4.24 -7.57
CA GLY A 207 5.94 -3.41 -6.88
C GLY A 207 7.38 -3.54 -7.39
N HIS A 208 7.60 -4.37 -8.41
CA HIS A 208 8.90 -4.55 -9.05
C HIS A 208 8.90 -4.00 -10.46
N ARG A 209 10.03 -3.47 -10.91
CA ARG A 209 10.22 -3.20 -12.34
C ARG A 209 10.15 -4.55 -13.06
N ALA A 210 9.16 -4.74 -13.94
CA ALA A 210 9.21 -5.82 -14.89
C ALA A 210 10.47 -5.59 -15.72
N GLY A 211 11.32 -6.61 -15.85
CA GLY A 211 12.57 -6.52 -16.60
C GLY A 211 12.37 -6.40 -18.11
N TYR A 212 11.56 -5.44 -18.52
CA TYR A 212 11.40 -5.01 -19.89
C TYR A 212 12.20 -3.72 -20.04
N ASP A 213 13.37 -3.83 -20.62
CA ASP A 213 14.08 -2.71 -21.23
C ASP A 213 13.18 -2.17 -22.35
N ASP A 214 12.53 -1.05 -22.08
CA ASP A 214 11.74 -0.36 -23.07
C ASP A 214 12.68 0.45 -23.98
N GLU A 215 13.39 -0.25 -24.85
CA GLU A 215 14.12 0.34 -25.99
C GLU A 215 13.19 0.76 -27.12
N ARG A 216 11.94 1.08 -26.86
CA ARG A 216 11.07 1.77 -27.80
C ARG A 216 11.15 3.27 -27.59
N LYS A 217 12.23 3.87 -28.09
CA LYS A 217 12.21 5.28 -28.47
C LYS A 217 11.15 5.44 -29.56
N PRO A 218 10.19 6.36 -29.41
CA PRO A 218 9.30 6.69 -30.52
C PRO A 218 10.11 7.32 -31.65
N CYS A 219 9.87 6.84 -32.87
CA CYS A 219 10.24 7.54 -34.11
C CYS A 219 9.50 8.86 -34.20
#